data_d139d1888a0a7de1d0b80e5180ffbec4
#
_entry.id   d139d1888a0a7de1d0b80e5180ffbec4
#
_cell.length_a   1.000
_cell.length_b   1.000
_cell.length_c   1.000
_cell.angle_alpha   90.00
_cell.angle_beta   90.00
_cell.angle_gamma   90.00
#
_symmetry.space_group_name_H-M   'P 1'
#
loop_
_entity.id
_entity.type
_entity.pdbx_description
1 polymer ?
#
loop_
_entity_poly.entity_id
_entity_poly.type
_entity_poly.pdbx_seq_one_letter_code
_entity_poly.pdbx_strand_id
1 'polypeptide(L)'
;MPDLVPAQSPTDLIEWFNRGGNPREAKLLTQYLYDTIPEFRPLELIKKPCVVVDTAHDRPYIDAIVDERLFVTTGGNGAAAKSSDEIGRLGALLASGQWDESYKRDDFRVEY
;
A
#
# COMPACT_ATOMS: atom_id res chain seq x y z
N MET A 1 -16.53 -3.98 3.82
CA MET A 1 -15.27 -3.27 3.57
C MET A 1 -15.01 -2.34 4.74
N PRO A 2 -13.78 -2.17 5.20
CA PRO A 2 -13.48 -1.13 6.18
C PRO A 2 -13.85 0.25 5.60
N ASP A 3 -14.35 1.14 6.45
CA ASP A 3 -14.64 2.52 6.05
C ASP A 3 -13.31 3.25 5.83
N LEU A 4 -12.80 3.22 4.60
CA LEU A 4 -11.59 3.94 4.22
C LEU A 4 -11.92 5.44 4.17
N VAL A 5 -11.31 6.20 5.05
CA VAL A 5 -11.43 7.67 5.06
C VAL A 5 -10.12 8.22 4.47
N PRO A 6 -10.19 8.91 3.32
CA PRO A 6 -9.00 9.52 2.73
C PRO A 6 -8.42 10.59 3.65
N ALA A 7 -7.12 10.55 3.89
CA ALA A 7 -6.41 11.64 4.55
C ALA A 7 -6.32 12.84 3.60
N GLN A 8 -6.67 14.02 4.09
CA GLN A 8 -6.65 15.26 3.29
C GLN A 8 -5.35 16.06 3.53
N SER A 9 -4.60 15.70 4.55
CA SER A 9 -3.36 16.40 4.93
C SER A 9 -2.38 15.46 5.64
N PRO A 10 -1.08 15.81 5.68
CA PRO A 10 -0.11 15.09 6.52
C PRO A 10 -0.50 15.05 8.00
N THR A 11 -1.18 16.09 8.49
CA THR A 11 -1.65 16.15 9.88
C THR A 11 -2.68 15.06 10.17
N ASP A 12 -3.61 14.78 9.24
CA ASP A 12 -4.61 13.73 9.39
C ASP A 12 -3.94 12.35 9.55
N LEU A 13 -2.84 12.11 8.84
CA LEU A 13 -2.07 10.86 8.97
C LEU A 13 -1.46 10.73 10.36
N ILE A 14 -0.85 11.81 10.87
CA ILE A 14 -0.25 11.82 12.22
C ILE A 14 -1.33 11.56 13.26
N GLU A 15 -2.47 12.24 13.16
CA GLU A 15 -3.60 12.04 14.07
C GLU A 15 -4.15 10.61 13.99
N TRP A 16 -4.28 10.05 12.77
CA TRP A 16 -4.71 8.66 12.58
C TRP A 16 -3.82 7.67 13.32
N PHE A 17 -2.50 7.79 13.17
CA PHE A 17 -1.56 6.92 13.88
C PHE A 17 -1.63 7.07 15.40
N ASN A 18 -1.94 8.26 15.89
CA ASN A 18 -2.04 8.53 17.33
C ASN A 18 -3.37 8.07 17.95
N ARG A 19 -4.42 7.87 17.14
CA ARG A 19 -5.76 7.42 17.64
C ARG A 19 -5.83 5.94 18.02
N GLY A 20 -4.80 5.15 17.71
CA GLY A 20 -4.79 3.71 18.04
C GLY A 20 -5.69 2.83 17.19
N GLY A 21 -6.16 3.33 16.03
CA GLY A 21 -6.98 2.60 15.09
C GLY A 21 -8.47 2.58 15.40
N ASN A 22 -9.26 1.90 14.55
CA ASN A 22 -10.70 1.75 14.71
C ASN A 22 -11.03 0.53 15.60
N PRO A 23 -11.68 0.70 16.76
CA PRO A 23 -12.01 -0.41 17.67
C PRO A 23 -12.94 -1.45 17.05
N ARG A 24 -13.87 -1.04 16.16
CA ARG A 24 -14.79 -1.95 15.46
C ARG A 24 -14.04 -2.86 14.51
N GLU A 25 -13.15 -2.29 13.69
CA GLU A 25 -12.31 -3.05 12.75
C GLU A 25 -11.36 -3.99 13.49
N ALA A 26 -10.76 -3.53 14.57
CA ALA A 26 -9.89 -4.36 15.41
C ALA A 26 -10.65 -5.57 15.98
N LYS A 27 -11.91 -5.40 16.37
CA LYS A 27 -12.76 -6.50 16.87
C LYS A 27 -13.07 -7.49 15.75
N LEU A 28 -13.43 -7.01 14.55
CA LEU A 28 -13.71 -7.85 13.37
C LEU A 28 -12.48 -8.67 12.99
N LEU A 29 -11.32 -8.05 12.84
CA LEU A 29 -10.07 -8.73 12.48
C LEU A 29 -9.68 -9.78 13.54
N THR A 30 -9.86 -9.46 14.81
CA THR A 30 -9.62 -10.43 15.89
C THR A 30 -10.56 -11.63 15.77
N GLN A 31 -11.84 -11.39 15.47
CA GLN A 31 -12.81 -12.47 15.27
C GLN A 31 -12.42 -13.35 14.08
N TYR A 32 -12.03 -12.76 12.95
CA TYR A 32 -11.56 -13.52 11.79
C TYR A 32 -10.36 -14.41 12.10
N LEU A 33 -9.43 -13.94 12.94
CA LEU A 33 -8.30 -14.77 13.38
C LEU A 33 -8.77 -15.99 14.15
N TYR A 34 -9.69 -15.82 15.11
CA TYR A 34 -10.26 -16.94 15.88
C TYR A 34 -11.04 -17.93 15.02
N ASP A 35 -11.78 -17.43 14.01
CA ASP A 35 -12.59 -18.25 13.12
C ASP A 35 -11.73 -19.01 12.11
N THR A 36 -10.57 -18.44 11.72
CA THR A 36 -9.71 -18.99 10.67
C THR A 36 -8.66 -19.95 11.22
N ILE A 37 -8.15 -19.68 12.41
CA ILE A 37 -7.07 -20.48 13.02
C ILE A 37 -7.63 -21.19 14.25
N PRO A 38 -7.95 -22.50 14.14
CA PRO A 38 -8.44 -23.28 15.28
C PRO A 38 -7.45 -23.23 16.44
N GLU A 39 -7.99 -23.13 17.65
CA GLU A 39 -7.20 -23.10 18.89
C GLU A 39 -6.21 -21.93 19.03
N PHE A 40 -6.38 -20.87 18.22
CA PHE A 40 -5.58 -19.66 18.35
C PHE A 40 -5.67 -19.10 19.78
N ARG A 41 -4.52 -18.94 20.43
CA ARG A 41 -4.40 -18.45 21.80
C ARG A 41 -3.29 -17.40 21.86
N PRO A 42 -3.58 -16.14 21.50
CA PRO A 42 -2.57 -15.08 21.53
C PRO A 42 -2.14 -14.79 22.97
N LEU A 43 -0.85 -14.57 23.16
CA LEU A 43 -0.30 -14.08 24.42
C LEU A 43 -0.65 -12.59 24.60
N GLU A 44 -0.68 -11.86 23.50
CA GLU A 44 -0.98 -10.43 23.47
C GLU A 44 -1.60 -10.06 22.12
N LEU A 45 -2.49 -9.06 22.12
CA LEU A 45 -3.06 -8.47 20.91
C LEU A 45 -2.66 -7.00 20.81
N ILE A 46 -1.69 -6.72 19.96
CA ILE A 46 -1.24 -5.35 19.67
C ILE A 46 -2.02 -4.84 18.46
N LYS A 47 -2.77 -3.75 18.64
CA LYS A 47 -3.57 -3.10 17.61
C LYS A 47 -2.87 -1.83 17.17
N LYS A 48 -2.60 -1.72 15.88
CA LYS A 48 -2.01 -0.52 15.28
C LYS A 48 -2.81 -0.11 14.05
N PRO A 49 -3.00 1.20 13.82
CA PRO A 49 -3.58 1.69 12.58
C PRO A 49 -2.59 1.45 11.43
N CYS A 50 -3.13 1.34 10.24
CA CYS A 50 -2.36 1.25 9.00
C CYS A 50 -2.91 2.25 7.98
N VAL A 51 -2.05 2.72 7.10
CA VAL A 51 -2.41 3.59 5.98
C VAL A 51 -2.16 2.81 4.70
N VAL A 52 -3.12 2.87 3.80
CA VAL A 52 -3.01 2.34 2.44
C VAL A 52 -2.81 3.52 1.50
N VAL A 53 -1.91 3.38 0.54
CA VAL A 53 -1.71 4.36 -0.53
C VAL A 53 -2.39 3.80 -1.77
N ASP A 54 -3.54 4.36 -2.11
CA ASP A 54 -4.28 4.04 -3.31
C ASP A 54 -3.88 5.00 -4.44
N THR A 55 -3.86 4.48 -5.66
CA THR A 55 -3.62 5.25 -6.89
C THR A 55 -4.91 5.40 -7.67
N ALA A 56 -4.97 6.38 -8.57
CA ALA A 56 -6.18 6.67 -9.33
C ALA A 56 -6.64 5.49 -10.23
N HIS A 57 -5.71 4.65 -10.69
CA HIS A 57 -5.99 3.54 -11.60
C HIS A 57 -5.78 2.14 -10.97
N ASP A 58 -5.74 2.04 -9.64
CA ASP A 58 -5.60 0.79 -8.88
C ASP A 58 -4.32 -0.03 -9.19
N ARG A 59 -3.29 0.59 -9.77
CA ARG A 59 -2.00 -0.01 -10.06
C ARG A 59 -0.87 0.81 -9.44
N PRO A 60 0.29 0.21 -9.12
CA PRO A 60 1.44 0.97 -8.64
C PRO A 60 1.86 2.05 -9.64
N TYR A 61 2.32 3.17 -9.16
CA TYR A 61 3.06 4.13 -9.96
C TYR A 61 4.52 3.68 -10.06
N ILE A 62 5.01 3.50 -11.28
CA ILE A 62 6.41 3.24 -11.61
C ILE A 62 6.76 4.15 -12.78
N ASP A 63 7.21 5.36 -12.47
CA ASP A 63 7.35 6.41 -13.49
C ASP A 63 8.53 7.36 -13.22
N ALA A 64 8.92 8.09 -14.25
CA ALA A 64 9.86 9.19 -14.17
C ALA A 64 9.09 10.52 -14.02
N ILE A 65 9.20 11.16 -12.87
CA ILE A 65 8.56 12.46 -12.60
C ILE A 65 9.35 13.58 -13.24
N VAL A 66 10.69 13.47 -13.22
CA VAL A 66 11.59 14.36 -13.94
C VAL A 66 12.50 13.47 -14.80
N ASP A 67 12.47 13.68 -16.09
CA ASP A 67 13.18 12.87 -17.05
C ASP A 67 14.63 12.59 -16.61
N GLU A 68 14.99 11.30 -16.57
CA GLU A 68 16.31 10.76 -16.24
C GLU A 68 16.88 11.19 -14.87
N ARG A 69 16.06 11.82 -13.99
CA ARG A 69 16.56 12.41 -12.74
C ARG A 69 15.79 12.04 -11.50
N LEU A 70 14.48 11.90 -11.61
CA LEU A 70 13.62 11.58 -10.48
C LEU A 70 12.59 10.53 -10.86
N PHE A 71 12.70 9.39 -10.21
CA PHE A 71 11.82 8.25 -10.41
C PHE A 71 10.97 7.99 -9.17
N VAL A 72 9.77 7.48 -9.38
CA VAL A 72 8.89 7.08 -8.29
C VAL A 72 8.46 5.63 -8.47
N THR A 73 8.43 4.91 -7.36
CA THR A 73 7.83 3.57 -7.26
C THR A 73 7.01 3.55 -5.99
N THR A 74 5.68 3.64 -6.10
CA THR A 74 4.75 3.79 -4.98
C THR A 74 3.34 3.32 -5.32
N GLY A 75 2.39 3.46 -4.39
CA GLY A 75 0.98 3.17 -4.65
C GLY A 75 0.68 1.67 -4.61
N GLY A 76 0.93 1.04 -3.47
CA GLY A 76 0.74 -0.40 -3.31
C GLY A 76 -0.71 -0.90 -3.27
N ASN A 77 -1.70 -0.01 -3.19
CA ASN A 77 -3.14 -0.32 -3.18
C ASN A 77 -3.51 -1.46 -2.21
N GLY A 78 -2.85 -1.54 -1.05
CA GLY A 78 -3.03 -2.59 -0.05
C GLY A 78 -2.56 -4.00 -0.46
N ALA A 79 -2.04 -4.19 -1.67
CA ALA A 79 -1.72 -5.51 -2.23
C ALA A 79 -0.24 -5.72 -2.62
N ALA A 80 0.58 -4.67 -2.61
CA ALA A 80 1.94 -4.69 -3.15
C ALA A 80 2.93 -5.60 -2.42
N ALA A 81 2.66 -6.02 -1.19
CA ALA A 81 3.55 -6.91 -0.46
C ALA A 81 3.85 -8.22 -1.22
N LYS A 82 2.87 -8.75 -1.96
CA LYS A 82 3.01 -9.99 -2.74
C LYS A 82 3.82 -9.81 -4.03
N SER A 83 3.89 -8.61 -4.57
CA SER A 83 4.51 -8.26 -5.84
C SER A 83 5.66 -7.26 -5.68
N SER A 84 6.13 -7.02 -4.45
CA SER A 84 7.15 -6.03 -4.14
C SER A 84 8.45 -6.24 -4.89
N ASP A 85 8.89 -7.48 -5.05
CA ASP A 85 10.11 -7.83 -5.78
C ASP A 85 10.01 -7.40 -7.26
N GLU A 86 8.87 -7.67 -7.89
CA GLU A 86 8.64 -7.33 -9.29
C GLU A 86 8.45 -5.82 -9.48
N ILE A 87 7.74 -5.16 -8.58
CA ILE A 87 7.60 -3.70 -8.57
C ILE A 87 8.98 -3.04 -8.42
N GLY A 88 9.81 -3.55 -7.52
CA GLY A 88 11.18 -3.07 -7.32
C GLY A 88 12.06 -3.30 -8.54
N ARG A 89 11.94 -4.47 -9.19
CA ARG A 89 12.66 -4.79 -10.43
C ARG A 89 12.30 -3.83 -11.56
N LEU A 90 11.00 -3.58 -11.78
CA LEU A 90 10.55 -2.63 -12.81
C LEU A 90 11.04 -1.20 -12.52
N GLY A 91 10.99 -0.76 -11.27
CA GLY A 91 11.54 0.54 -10.86
C GLY A 91 13.04 0.66 -11.13
N ALA A 92 13.80 -0.39 -10.85
CA ALA A 92 15.24 -0.42 -11.13
C ALA A 92 15.56 -0.41 -12.63
N LEU A 93 14.79 -1.15 -13.45
CA LEU A 93 14.91 -1.09 -14.91
C LEU A 93 14.62 0.31 -15.42
N LEU A 94 13.54 0.93 -14.99
CA LEU A 94 13.18 2.29 -15.38
C LEU A 94 14.30 3.29 -15.03
N ALA A 95 14.85 3.21 -13.84
CA ALA A 95 15.94 4.08 -13.39
C ALA A 95 17.25 3.87 -14.18
N SER A 96 17.45 2.69 -14.80
CA SER A 96 18.56 2.38 -15.68
C SER A 96 18.27 2.65 -17.17
N GLY A 97 17.15 3.31 -17.48
CA GLY A 97 16.76 3.60 -18.87
C GLY A 97 16.20 2.40 -19.62
N GLN A 98 15.80 1.36 -18.93
CA GLN A 98 15.25 0.12 -19.49
C GLN A 98 13.79 -0.08 -19.08
N TRP A 99 13.10 -0.95 -19.82
CA TRP A 99 11.75 -1.40 -19.48
C TRP A 99 11.54 -2.84 -19.91
N ASP A 100 10.67 -3.55 -19.21
CA ASP A 100 10.26 -4.90 -19.57
C ASP A 100 9.00 -4.84 -20.43
N GLU A 101 9.12 -5.19 -21.71
CA GLU A 101 8.04 -5.13 -22.72
C GLU A 101 6.86 -6.08 -22.41
N SER A 102 6.98 -6.97 -21.43
CA SER A 102 5.86 -7.77 -20.94
C SER A 102 4.80 -6.91 -20.22
N TYR A 103 5.16 -5.69 -19.82
CA TYR A 103 4.31 -4.73 -19.15
C TYR A 103 4.13 -3.48 -19.99
N LYS A 104 2.89 -3.01 -20.13
CA LYS A 104 2.65 -1.71 -20.75
C LYS A 104 3.09 -0.61 -19.77
N ARG A 105 4.08 0.18 -20.16
CA ARG A 105 4.59 1.26 -19.34
C ARG A 105 3.51 2.27 -18.94
N ASP A 106 2.57 2.58 -19.85
CA ASP A 106 1.48 3.52 -19.62
C ASP A 106 0.54 3.10 -18.49
N ASP A 107 0.45 1.81 -18.18
CA ASP A 107 -0.35 1.28 -17.08
C ASP A 107 0.18 1.66 -15.69
N PHE A 108 1.41 2.19 -15.61
CA PHE A 108 2.11 2.53 -14.37
C PHE A 108 2.44 4.02 -14.25
N ARG A 109 1.94 4.85 -15.17
CA ARG A 109 2.19 6.29 -15.16
C ARG A 109 1.52 6.99 -13.99
N VAL A 110 2.20 8.01 -13.48
CA VAL A 110 1.62 8.92 -12.49
C VAL A 110 0.52 9.75 -13.15
N GLU A 111 -0.65 9.78 -12.51
CA GLU A 111 -1.75 10.69 -12.83
C GLU A 111 -1.75 11.85 -11.82
N TYR A 112 -1.90 13.08 -12.32
CA TYR A 112 -1.91 14.33 -11.55
C TYR A 112 -3.30 14.89 -11.40
#